data_759684f9e84c6e950921ded6cff09b26
#
_entry.id   759684f9e84c6e950921ded6cff09b26
#
_cell.length_a   1.000
_cell.length_b   1.000
_cell.length_c   1.000
_cell.angle_alpha   90.00
_cell.angle_beta   90.00
_cell.angle_gamma   90.00
#
_symmetry.space_group_name_H-M   'P 1'
#
loop_
_entity.id
_entity.type
_entity.pdbx_description
1 polymer ?
#
loop_
_entity_poly.entity_id
_entity_poly.type
_entity_poly.pdbx_seq_one_letter_code
_entity_poly.pdbx_strand_id
1 'polypeptide(L)'
;MFDIIAGGGWVMIMLAILGLLLYSNALNLLCYLYRGNLTPRSAKHWERWVLNPEEAGGRAGKIIRYTQSGPQNPKSIQRRFDEIRFNMINRIDRRLLFVNTLVATAPLAGLLGTVIGMLSTFDGIATGGRGDTMSKVAGGIHEALLTTQTGLMIALPGVFFALIISRKKVGLESAIATIESLTLTLKTAHIDEIDEDEQEELEVAIPEAHDAFGLDHLLPEPA
;
A
#
# COMPACT_ATOMS: atom_id res chain seq x y z
N MET A 1 -28.64 14.38 16.86
CA MET A 1 -27.54 14.55 15.89
C MET A 1 -27.58 15.91 15.20
N PHE A 2 -28.74 16.36 14.70
CA PHE A 2 -28.90 17.72 14.11
C PHE A 2 -28.64 18.84 15.13
N ASP A 3 -29.06 18.67 16.37
CA ASP A 3 -28.85 19.66 17.44
C ASP A 3 -27.38 19.84 17.81
N ILE A 4 -26.59 18.78 17.69
CA ILE A 4 -25.12 18.82 17.90
C ILE A 4 -24.45 19.62 16.78
N ILE A 5 -24.89 19.44 15.53
CA ILE A 5 -24.34 20.18 14.39
C ILE A 5 -24.74 21.66 14.45
N ALA A 6 -25.95 21.95 14.92
CA ALA A 6 -26.43 23.31 15.10
C ALA A 6 -25.71 24.03 16.27
N GLY A 7 -25.31 23.31 17.32
CA GLY A 7 -24.62 23.86 18.50
C GLY A 7 -23.14 24.16 18.31
N GLY A 8 -22.49 23.61 17.28
CA GLY A 8 -21.03 23.77 17.04
C GLY A 8 -20.66 24.75 15.92
N GLY A 9 -21.60 25.56 15.49
CA GLY A 9 -21.36 26.60 14.46
C GLY A 9 -20.89 26.08 13.11
N TRP A 10 -20.33 26.97 12.28
CA TRP A 10 -19.87 26.60 10.92
C TRP A 10 -18.65 25.64 10.91
N VAL A 11 -17.84 25.62 12.00
CA VAL A 11 -16.70 24.72 12.17
C VAL A 11 -17.16 23.27 12.22
N MET A 12 -18.35 23.00 12.78
CA MET A 12 -18.90 21.65 12.84
C MET A 12 -19.22 21.11 11.45
N ILE A 13 -19.69 21.94 10.53
CA ILE A 13 -19.92 21.55 9.13
C ILE A 13 -18.59 21.17 8.47
N MET A 14 -17.53 21.95 8.68
CA MET A 14 -16.20 21.65 8.18
C MET A 14 -15.67 20.32 8.73
N LEU A 15 -15.84 20.06 10.04
CA LEU A 15 -15.47 18.78 10.67
C LEU A 15 -16.28 17.61 10.11
N ALA A 16 -17.57 17.79 9.86
CA ALA A 16 -18.42 16.74 9.28
C ALA A 16 -17.95 16.37 7.85
N ILE A 17 -17.64 17.37 7.01
CA ILE A 17 -17.08 17.15 5.67
C ILE A 17 -15.73 16.44 5.75
N LEU A 18 -14.83 16.88 6.65
CA LEU A 18 -13.54 16.28 6.87
C LEU A 18 -13.67 14.80 7.29
N GLY A 19 -14.55 14.51 8.24
CA GLY A 19 -14.84 13.15 8.68
C GLY A 19 -15.38 12.26 7.56
N LEU A 20 -16.31 12.78 6.74
CA LEU A 20 -16.85 12.06 5.60
C LEU A 20 -15.76 11.74 4.57
N LEU A 21 -14.91 12.71 4.23
CA LEU A 21 -13.78 12.52 3.32
C LEU A 21 -12.77 11.50 3.87
N LEU A 22 -12.43 11.59 5.16
CA LEU A 22 -11.52 10.68 5.83
C LEU A 22 -12.03 9.24 5.76
N TYR A 23 -13.24 8.99 6.24
CA TYR A 23 -13.80 7.63 6.28
C TYR A 23 -14.08 7.06 4.89
N SER A 24 -14.56 7.87 3.95
CA SER A 24 -14.75 7.45 2.57
C SER A 24 -13.44 6.99 1.92
N ASN A 25 -12.36 7.76 2.07
CA ASN A 25 -11.05 7.39 1.53
C ASN A 25 -10.44 6.18 2.27
N ALA A 26 -10.53 6.12 3.60
CA ALA A 26 -10.03 5.01 4.39
C ALA A 26 -10.74 3.69 4.04
N LEU A 27 -12.08 3.69 3.95
CA LEU A 27 -12.86 2.52 3.57
C LEU A 27 -12.58 2.08 2.14
N ASN A 28 -12.51 3.01 1.18
CA ASN A 28 -12.16 2.69 -0.20
C ASN A 28 -10.79 2.04 -0.30
N LEU A 29 -9.79 2.55 0.43
CA LEU A 29 -8.44 1.99 0.43
C LEU A 29 -8.41 0.63 1.12
N LEU A 30 -9.13 0.48 2.22
CA LEU A 30 -9.26 -0.79 2.93
C LEU A 30 -9.94 -1.86 2.05
N CYS A 31 -11.07 -1.52 1.41
CA CYS A 31 -11.75 -2.42 0.47
C CYS A 31 -10.84 -2.80 -0.71
N TYR A 32 -10.07 -1.85 -1.22
CA TYR A 32 -9.09 -2.12 -2.28
C TYR A 32 -8.04 -3.15 -1.87
N LEU A 33 -7.52 -3.05 -0.64
CA LEU A 33 -6.54 -3.99 -0.08
C LEU A 33 -7.15 -5.38 0.20
N TYR A 34 -8.36 -5.43 0.79
CA TYR A 34 -9.05 -6.69 1.06
C TYR A 34 -9.43 -7.44 -0.22
N ARG A 35 -9.89 -6.72 -1.23
CA ARG A 35 -10.29 -7.31 -2.51
C ARG A 35 -9.11 -7.87 -3.32
N GLY A 36 -7.88 -7.45 -2.97
CA GLY A 36 -6.64 -7.89 -3.62
C GLY A 36 -6.24 -9.33 -3.33
N ASN A 37 -6.71 -9.92 -2.24
CA ASN A 37 -6.45 -11.29 -1.79
C ASN A 37 -4.97 -11.74 -1.83
N LEU A 38 -4.04 -10.78 -1.70
CA LEU A 38 -2.60 -11.02 -1.54
C LEU A 38 -2.29 -11.18 -0.05
N THR A 39 -3.03 -12.08 0.63
CA THR A 39 -2.68 -12.47 2.00
C THR A 39 -1.41 -13.31 1.96
N PRO A 40 -0.47 -13.10 2.90
CA PRO A 40 0.71 -13.93 3.00
C PRO A 40 0.27 -15.39 3.19
N ARG A 41 0.46 -16.20 2.15
CA ARG A 41 0.24 -17.63 2.16
C ARG A 41 1.57 -18.34 2.39
N SER A 42 1.52 -19.63 2.74
CA SER A 42 2.71 -20.45 2.88
C SER A 42 3.59 -20.39 1.61
N ALA A 43 4.91 -20.40 1.77
CA ALA A 43 5.88 -20.40 0.66
C ALA A 43 5.57 -21.50 -0.38
N LYS A 44 5.19 -22.70 0.07
CA LYS A 44 4.78 -23.82 -0.81
C LYS A 44 3.59 -23.47 -1.73
N HIS A 45 2.71 -22.58 -1.30
CA HIS A 45 1.56 -22.16 -2.12
C HIS A 45 1.96 -21.19 -3.23
N TRP A 46 2.92 -20.30 -2.94
CA TRP A 46 3.48 -19.40 -3.94
C TRP A 46 4.33 -20.14 -4.96
N GLU A 47 5.13 -21.11 -4.52
CA GLU A 47 5.93 -21.98 -5.37
C GLU A 47 5.08 -22.70 -6.42
N ARG A 48 3.96 -23.32 -6.00
CA ARG A 48 3.01 -23.96 -6.93
C ARG A 48 2.45 -22.97 -7.96
N TRP A 49 2.12 -21.75 -7.53
CA TRP A 49 1.58 -20.74 -8.42
C TRP A 49 2.61 -20.14 -9.38
N VAL A 50 3.88 -20.11 -8.99
CA VAL A 50 4.98 -19.69 -9.86
C VAL A 50 5.26 -20.77 -10.91
N LEU A 51 5.19 -22.06 -10.54
CA LEU A 51 5.36 -23.19 -11.48
C LEU A 51 4.16 -23.34 -12.42
N ASN A 52 2.93 -23.15 -11.93
CA ASN A 52 1.69 -23.27 -12.71
C ASN A 52 0.92 -21.93 -12.73
N PRO A 53 1.29 -20.97 -13.58
CA PRO A 53 0.68 -19.63 -13.61
C PRO A 53 -0.81 -19.62 -13.94
N GLU A 54 -1.30 -20.66 -14.63
CA GLU A 54 -2.71 -20.80 -15.02
C GLU A 54 -3.62 -21.10 -13.81
N GLU A 55 -3.11 -21.80 -12.80
CA GLU A 55 -3.85 -22.08 -11.56
C GLU A 55 -3.90 -20.86 -10.61
N ALA A 56 -3.04 -19.87 -10.85
CA ALA A 56 -2.93 -18.71 -10.00
C ALA A 56 -4.11 -17.75 -10.20
N GLY A 57 -4.97 -17.65 -9.18
CA GLY A 57 -6.16 -16.78 -9.19
C GLY A 57 -5.91 -15.36 -8.69
N GLY A 58 -6.84 -14.45 -9.00
CA GLY A 58 -6.87 -13.10 -8.46
C GLY A 58 -5.75 -12.18 -8.93
N ARG A 59 -5.31 -11.25 -8.06
CA ARG A 59 -4.22 -10.31 -8.39
C ARG A 59 -2.85 -10.96 -8.44
N ALA A 60 -2.60 -11.96 -7.58
CA ALA A 60 -1.35 -12.69 -7.57
C ALA A 60 -1.11 -13.40 -8.91
N GLY A 61 -2.12 -14.07 -9.46
CA GLY A 61 -2.02 -14.70 -10.77
C GLY A 61 -1.76 -13.72 -11.90
N LYS A 62 -2.33 -12.51 -11.84
CA LYS A 62 -2.03 -11.46 -12.82
C LYS A 62 -0.57 -11.00 -12.72
N ILE A 63 -0.04 -10.85 -11.51
CA ILE A 63 1.36 -10.48 -11.27
C ILE A 63 2.27 -11.56 -11.84
N ILE A 64 2.06 -12.83 -11.46
CA ILE A 64 2.88 -13.95 -11.88
C ILE A 64 2.86 -14.09 -13.42
N ARG A 65 1.68 -14.07 -14.05
CA ARG A 65 1.58 -14.15 -15.52
C ARG A 65 2.27 -12.98 -16.21
N TYR A 66 2.10 -11.76 -15.71
CA TYR A 66 2.77 -10.59 -16.30
C TYR A 66 4.29 -10.67 -16.16
N THR A 67 4.82 -11.12 -15.04
CA THR A 67 6.26 -11.24 -14.83
C THR A 67 6.89 -12.36 -15.66
N GLN A 68 6.11 -13.39 -16.01
CA GLN A 68 6.57 -14.54 -16.81
C GLN A 68 6.26 -14.40 -18.31
N SER A 69 5.48 -13.42 -18.75
CA SER A 69 5.02 -13.29 -20.15
C SER A 69 6.05 -12.70 -21.13
N GLY A 70 7.33 -12.58 -20.80
CA GLY A 70 8.32 -11.99 -21.69
C GLY A 70 9.70 -12.61 -21.57
N PRO A 71 10.77 -11.93 -22.02
CA PRO A 71 12.13 -12.47 -21.94
C PRO A 71 12.44 -12.97 -20.54
N GLN A 72 12.92 -14.21 -20.45
CA GLN A 72 13.15 -14.92 -19.19
C GLN A 72 14.51 -14.57 -18.53
N ASN A 73 15.14 -13.49 -18.97
CA ASN A 73 16.38 -13.00 -18.36
C ASN A 73 16.10 -12.47 -16.93
N PRO A 74 16.91 -12.85 -15.93
CA PRO A 74 16.76 -12.41 -14.52
C PRO A 74 16.60 -10.89 -14.37
N LYS A 75 17.36 -10.09 -15.12
CA LYS A 75 17.27 -8.62 -15.12
C LYS A 75 15.91 -8.11 -15.62
N SER A 76 15.31 -8.79 -16.62
CA SER A 76 14.01 -8.39 -17.15
C SER A 76 12.87 -8.75 -16.20
N ILE A 77 12.99 -9.86 -15.49
CA ILE A 77 12.04 -10.30 -14.46
C ILE A 77 12.06 -9.30 -13.29
N GLN A 78 13.24 -8.96 -12.75
CA GLN A 78 13.40 -7.96 -11.70
C GLN A 78 12.77 -6.62 -12.09
N ARG A 79 13.07 -6.11 -13.29
CA ARG A 79 12.53 -4.84 -13.77
C ARG A 79 10.99 -4.83 -13.80
N ARG A 80 10.36 -5.96 -14.15
CA ARG A 80 8.89 -6.07 -14.14
C ARG A 80 8.32 -6.11 -12.72
N PHE A 81 9.00 -6.78 -11.79
CA PHE A 81 8.61 -6.74 -10.38
C PHE A 81 8.74 -5.34 -9.81
N ASP A 82 9.79 -4.60 -10.14
CA ASP A 82 9.97 -3.21 -9.74
C ASP A 82 8.87 -2.31 -10.31
N GLU A 83 8.49 -2.50 -11.55
CA GLU A 83 7.39 -1.76 -12.18
C GLU A 83 6.05 -2.01 -11.47
N ILE A 84 5.73 -3.28 -11.17
CA ILE A 84 4.53 -3.65 -10.42
C ILE A 84 4.56 -3.05 -9.02
N ARG A 85 5.70 -3.20 -8.31
CA ARG A 85 5.90 -2.65 -6.98
C ARG A 85 5.70 -1.14 -6.99
N PHE A 86 6.35 -0.43 -7.90
CA PHE A 86 6.22 1.01 -8.05
C PHE A 86 4.76 1.42 -8.30
N ASN A 87 4.09 0.80 -9.24
CA ASN A 87 2.72 1.16 -9.61
C ASN A 87 1.69 0.84 -8.52
N MET A 88 1.82 -0.29 -7.84
CA MET A 88 0.86 -0.71 -6.81
C MET A 88 1.10 0.00 -5.48
N ILE A 89 2.34 0.02 -5.00
CA ILE A 89 2.67 0.53 -3.68
C ILE A 89 2.58 2.05 -3.66
N ASN A 90 3.11 2.73 -4.66
CA ASN A 90 3.05 4.19 -4.74
C ASN A 90 1.60 4.73 -4.78
N ARG A 91 0.68 3.99 -5.40
CA ARG A 91 -0.76 4.33 -5.37
C ARG A 91 -1.35 4.20 -3.96
N ILE A 92 -0.96 3.17 -3.22
CA ILE A 92 -1.39 2.96 -1.83
C ILE A 92 -0.80 4.05 -0.93
N ASP A 93 0.49 4.35 -1.09
CA ASP A 93 1.19 5.34 -0.29
C ASP A 93 0.61 6.74 -0.42
N ARG A 94 0.33 7.18 -1.63
CA ARG A 94 -0.32 8.49 -1.85
C ARG A 94 -1.67 8.59 -1.16
N ARG A 95 -2.47 7.52 -1.21
CA ARG A 95 -3.78 7.50 -0.55
C ARG A 95 -3.65 7.40 0.97
N LEU A 96 -2.71 6.61 1.47
CA LEU A 96 -2.44 6.49 2.90
C LEU A 96 -1.91 7.81 3.46
N LEU A 97 -1.02 8.49 2.74
CA LEU A 97 -0.55 9.83 3.12
C LEU A 97 -1.73 10.81 3.23
N PHE A 98 -2.65 10.81 2.27
CA PHE A 98 -3.83 11.66 2.31
C PHE A 98 -4.73 11.34 3.52
N VAL A 99 -4.98 10.06 3.82
CA VAL A 99 -5.72 9.64 5.01
C VAL A 99 -5.02 10.11 6.29
N ASN A 100 -3.70 9.92 6.41
CA ASN A 100 -2.92 10.37 7.56
C ASN A 100 -2.98 11.89 7.76
N THR A 101 -2.93 12.64 6.66
CA THR A 101 -3.07 14.11 6.71
C THR A 101 -4.45 14.51 7.25
N LEU A 102 -5.53 13.88 6.77
CA LEU A 102 -6.87 14.16 7.27
C LEU A 102 -7.03 13.79 8.75
N VAL A 103 -6.47 12.66 9.17
CA VAL A 103 -6.45 12.23 10.59
C VAL A 103 -5.75 13.25 11.47
N ALA A 104 -4.59 13.76 11.06
CA ALA A 104 -3.85 14.78 11.80
C ALA A 104 -4.57 16.14 11.81
N THR A 105 -5.27 16.48 10.72
CA THR A 105 -5.99 17.76 10.60
C THR A 105 -7.26 17.81 11.47
N ALA A 106 -7.92 16.68 11.73
CA ALA A 106 -9.19 16.66 12.46
C ALA A 106 -9.10 17.25 13.88
N PRO A 107 -8.13 16.89 14.74
CA PRO A 107 -7.97 17.53 16.06
C PRO A 107 -7.60 19.01 15.96
N LEU A 108 -6.79 19.39 14.96
CA LEU A 108 -6.40 20.79 14.73
C LEU A 108 -7.60 21.65 14.34
N ALA A 109 -8.49 21.12 13.51
CA ALA A 109 -9.75 21.77 13.17
C ALA A 109 -10.67 21.90 14.39
N GLY A 110 -10.70 20.89 15.27
CA GLY A 110 -11.38 20.98 16.57
C GLY A 110 -10.80 22.06 17.47
N LEU A 111 -9.47 22.17 17.54
CA LEU A 111 -8.79 23.24 18.28
C LEU A 111 -9.09 24.63 17.71
N LEU A 112 -9.16 24.78 16.39
CA LEU A 112 -9.60 26.02 15.75
C LEU A 112 -11.01 26.41 16.22
N GLY A 113 -11.89 25.43 16.37
CA GLY A 113 -13.24 25.66 16.91
C GLY A 113 -13.22 26.22 18.33
N THR A 114 -12.26 25.79 19.19
CA THR A 114 -12.15 26.40 20.53
C THR A 114 -11.74 27.86 20.49
N VAL A 115 -10.83 28.23 19.62
CA VAL A 115 -10.40 29.63 19.45
C VAL A 115 -11.58 30.50 18.99
N ILE A 116 -12.36 30.02 18.01
CA ILE A 116 -13.55 30.74 17.50
C ILE A 116 -14.62 30.82 18.58
N GLY A 117 -14.91 29.77 19.32
CA GLY A 117 -15.88 29.76 20.40
C GLY A 117 -15.50 30.72 21.55
N MET A 118 -14.21 30.78 21.89
CA MET A 118 -13.71 31.72 22.89
C MET A 118 -13.78 33.18 22.41
N LEU A 119 -13.48 33.45 21.15
CA LEU A 119 -13.68 34.78 20.56
C LEU A 119 -15.14 35.21 20.60
N SER A 120 -16.07 34.34 20.28
CA SER A 120 -17.52 34.58 20.42
C SER A 120 -17.93 34.85 21.88
N THR A 121 -17.32 34.15 22.82
CA THR A 121 -17.52 34.41 24.26
C THR A 121 -17.10 35.82 24.65
N PHE A 122 -15.91 36.29 24.27
CA PHE A 122 -15.42 37.61 24.56
C PHE A 122 -16.24 38.71 23.87
N ASP A 123 -16.67 38.49 22.63
CA ASP A 123 -17.58 39.42 21.92
C ASP A 123 -18.91 39.53 22.67
N GLY A 124 -19.44 38.42 23.15
CA GLY A 124 -20.65 38.39 23.97
C GLY A 124 -20.53 39.18 25.29
N ILE A 125 -19.35 39.18 25.94
CA ILE A 125 -19.07 39.99 27.14
C ILE A 125 -18.98 41.47 26.78
N ALA A 126 -18.31 41.82 25.68
CA ALA A 126 -18.07 43.21 25.26
C ALA A 126 -19.36 43.92 24.82
N THR A 127 -20.29 43.18 24.17
CA THR A 127 -21.52 43.72 23.58
C THR A 127 -22.78 43.47 24.38
N GLY A 128 -22.70 42.59 25.40
CA GLY A 128 -23.85 42.11 26.19
C GLY A 128 -24.31 43.11 27.25
N GLY A 129 -25.62 43.39 27.33
CA GLY A 129 -26.27 44.00 28.47
C GLY A 129 -26.43 43.00 29.64
N ARG A 130 -26.64 43.50 30.90
CA ARG A 130 -26.58 42.72 32.15
C ARG A 130 -27.35 41.40 32.25
N GLY A 131 -28.30 41.09 31.33
CA GLY A 131 -29.11 39.86 31.38
C GLY A 131 -28.69 38.77 30.37
N ASP A 132 -28.05 39.16 29.25
CA ASP A 132 -27.80 38.27 28.09
C ASP A 132 -26.38 37.74 28.04
N THR A 133 -25.47 38.34 28.80
CA THR A 133 -24.03 38.04 28.79
C THR A 133 -23.75 36.60 29.23
N MET A 134 -24.40 36.14 30.31
CA MET A 134 -24.20 34.79 30.84
C MET A 134 -24.58 33.69 29.85
N SER A 135 -25.68 33.85 29.13
CA SER A 135 -26.13 32.90 28.11
C SER A 135 -25.18 32.86 26.93
N LYS A 136 -24.71 34.02 26.46
CA LYS A 136 -23.73 34.10 25.37
C LYS A 136 -22.38 33.47 25.72
N VAL A 137 -21.90 33.72 26.94
CA VAL A 137 -20.66 33.12 27.45
C VAL A 137 -20.78 31.61 27.55
N ALA A 138 -21.88 31.10 28.13
CA ALA A 138 -22.11 29.67 28.24
C ALA A 138 -22.23 29.02 26.85
N GLY A 139 -22.86 29.67 25.90
CA GLY A 139 -22.98 29.21 24.51
C GLY A 139 -21.62 29.10 23.80
N GLY A 140 -20.78 30.14 23.89
CA GLY A 140 -19.44 30.14 23.26
C GLY A 140 -18.49 29.08 23.86
N ILE A 141 -18.57 28.85 25.17
CA ILE A 141 -17.78 27.78 25.83
C ILE A 141 -18.31 26.40 25.37
N HIS A 142 -19.63 26.22 25.32
CA HIS A 142 -20.23 24.99 24.87
C HIS A 142 -19.80 24.66 23.44
N GLU A 143 -19.88 25.63 22.51
CA GLU A 143 -19.43 25.48 21.11
C GLU A 143 -17.95 25.09 21.03
N ALA A 144 -17.09 25.76 21.82
CA ALA A 144 -15.67 25.47 21.87
C ALA A 144 -15.38 24.02 22.29
N LEU A 145 -16.00 23.56 23.37
CA LEU A 145 -15.80 22.19 23.87
C LEU A 145 -16.34 21.13 22.89
N LEU A 146 -17.49 21.38 22.28
CA LEU A 146 -18.14 20.46 21.35
C LEU A 146 -17.32 20.23 20.09
N THR A 147 -16.71 21.26 19.52
CA THR A 147 -15.89 21.16 18.32
C THR A 147 -14.61 20.35 18.56
N THR A 148 -13.94 20.55 19.71
CA THR A 148 -12.74 19.77 20.07
C THR A 148 -13.08 18.31 20.31
N GLN A 149 -14.14 18.02 21.06
CA GLN A 149 -14.62 16.66 21.28
C GLN A 149 -14.90 15.94 19.95
N THR A 150 -15.57 16.61 19.02
CA THR A 150 -15.91 16.06 17.71
C THR A 150 -14.66 15.81 16.88
N GLY A 151 -13.69 16.74 16.87
CA GLY A 151 -12.42 16.58 16.16
C GLY A 151 -11.63 15.35 16.62
N LEU A 152 -11.55 15.14 17.95
CA LEU A 152 -10.91 13.96 18.53
C LEU A 152 -11.69 12.67 18.24
N MET A 153 -13.03 12.72 18.27
CA MET A 153 -13.89 11.57 17.99
C MET A 153 -13.79 11.11 16.53
N ILE A 154 -13.52 12.03 15.61
CA ILE A 154 -13.23 11.71 14.22
C ILE A 154 -11.82 11.14 14.05
N ALA A 155 -10.82 11.72 14.74
CA ALA A 155 -9.43 11.31 14.57
C ALA A 155 -9.12 9.90 15.10
N LEU A 156 -9.67 9.55 16.27
CA LEU A 156 -9.36 8.27 16.94
C LEU A 156 -9.61 7.04 16.05
N PRO A 157 -10.81 6.80 15.49
CA PRO A 157 -11.02 5.68 14.60
C PRO A 157 -10.21 5.82 13.29
N GLY A 158 -9.97 7.06 12.82
CA GLY A 158 -9.13 7.34 11.67
C GLY A 158 -7.72 6.78 11.81
N VAL A 159 -7.08 6.96 12.99
CA VAL A 159 -5.77 6.38 13.33
C VAL A 159 -5.81 4.85 13.23
N PHE A 160 -6.84 4.20 13.77
CA PHE A 160 -6.98 2.75 13.69
C PHE A 160 -7.09 2.25 12.25
N PHE A 161 -7.88 2.93 11.40
CA PHE A 161 -7.95 2.59 9.97
C PHE A 161 -6.60 2.76 9.28
N ALA A 162 -5.88 3.85 9.55
CA ALA A 162 -4.56 4.11 9.00
C ALA A 162 -3.55 3.00 9.38
N LEU A 163 -3.56 2.56 10.64
CA LEU A 163 -2.71 1.47 11.14
C LEU A 163 -3.05 0.14 10.46
N ILE A 164 -4.32 -0.20 10.31
CA ILE A 164 -4.75 -1.44 9.63
C ILE A 164 -4.29 -1.42 8.17
N ILE A 165 -4.48 -0.30 7.47
CA ILE A 165 -4.06 -0.12 6.07
C ILE A 165 -2.54 -0.26 5.95
N SER A 166 -1.77 0.38 6.84
CA SER A 166 -0.31 0.30 6.86
C SER A 166 0.18 -1.14 7.04
N ARG A 167 -0.38 -1.87 8.00
CA ARG A 167 -0.05 -3.30 8.20
C ARG A 167 -0.36 -4.16 6.98
N LYS A 168 -1.50 -3.93 6.33
CA LYS A 168 -1.87 -4.65 5.10
C LYS A 168 -0.96 -4.31 3.93
N LYS A 169 -0.49 -3.06 3.82
CA LYS A 169 0.49 -2.64 2.83
C LYS A 169 1.80 -3.42 3.00
N VAL A 170 2.35 -3.47 4.22
CA VAL A 170 3.59 -4.22 4.50
C VAL A 170 3.44 -5.71 4.14
N GLY A 171 2.28 -6.31 4.45
CA GLY A 171 1.98 -7.69 4.05
C GLY A 171 1.95 -7.88 2.52
N LEU A 172 1.45 -6.89 1.78
CA LEU A 172 1.46 -6.89 0.32
C LEU A 172 2.88 -6.79 -0.24
N GLU A 173 3.71 -5.90 0.30
CA GLU A 173 5.13 -5.75 -0.07
C GLU A 173 5.90 -7.05 0.15
N SER A 174 5.72 -7.67 1.31
CA SER A 174 6.34 -8.95 1.64
C SER A 174 5.90 -10.07 0.69
N ALA A 175 4.61 -10.13 0.32
CA ALA A 175 4.12 -11.12 -0.63
C ALA A 175 4.75 -10.95 -2.03
N ILE A 176 4.85 -9.71 -2.52
CA ILE A 176 5.49 -9.41 -3.81
C ILE A 176 6.97 -9.80 -3.77
N ALA A 177 7.70 -9.46 -2.71
CA ALA A 177 9.11 -9.81 -2.55
C ALA A 177 9.33 -11.34 -2.50
N THR A 178 8.42 -12.08 -1.84
CA THR A 178 8.48 -13.54 -1.81
C THR A 178 8.25 -14.15 -3.18
N ILE A 179 7.26 -13.67 -3.93
CA ILE A 179 6.99 -14.15 -5.30
C ILE A 179 8.17 -13.84 -6.22
N GLU A 180 8.77 -12.65 -6.10
CA GLU A 180 9.95 -12.24 -6.87
C GLU A 180 11.13 -13.17 -6.61
N SER A 181 11.48 -13.38 -5.34
CA SER A 181 12.57 -14.26 -4.92
C SER A 181 12.36 -15.70 -5.43
N LEU A 182 11.17 -16.27 -5.28
CA LEU A 182 10.87 -17.60 -5.78
C LEU A 182 10.93 -17.67 -7.32
N THR A 183 10.42 -16.68 -8.02
CA THR A 183 10.45 -16.64 -9.48
C THR A 183 11.89 -16.58 -10.00
N LEU A 184 12.74 -15.77 -9.39
CA LEU A 184 14.15 -15.66 -9.75
C LEU A 184 14.89 -16.97 -9.48
N THR A 185 14.74 -17.54 -8.28
CA THR A 185 15.42 -18.79 -7.91
C THR A 185 15.04 -19.95 -8.84
N LEU A 186 13.75 -20.15 -9.09
CA LEU A 186 13.28 -21.23 -9.94
C LEU A 186 13.70 -21.07 -11.41
N LYS A 187 13.75 -19.83 -11.90
CA LYS A 187 14.16 -19.55 -13.28
C LYS A 187 15.67 -19.59 -13.46
N THR A 188 16.45 -19.16 -12.48
CA THR A 188 17.92 -19.26 -12.54
C THR A 188 18.34 -20.74 -12.48
N ALA A 189 17.77 -21.53 -11.57
CA ALA A 189 18.05 -22.96 -11.51
C ALA A 189 17.75 -23.70 -12.82
N HIS A 190 16.66 -23.33 -13.51
CA HIS A 190 16.30 -23.93 -14.79
C HIS A 190 17.23 -23.50 -15.96
N ILE A 191 17.78 -22.29 -15.90
CA ILE A 191 18.76 -21.84 -16.90
C ILE A 191 20.08 -22.55 -16.67
N ASP A 192 20.55 -22.68 -15.43
CA ASP A 192 21.78 -23.37 -15.09
C ASP A 192 21.70 -24.86 -15.49
N GLU A 193 20.54 -25.53 -15.32
CA GLU A 193 20.30 -26.90 -15.73
C GLU A 193 20.37 -27.06 -17.28
N ILE A 194 19.82 -26.12 -18.05
CA ILE A 194 19.90 -26.15 -19.53
C ILE A 194 21.34 -25.93 -20.02
N ASP A 195 22.07 -24.98 -19.39
CA ASP A 195 23.45 -24.69 -19.76
C ASP A 195 24.37 -25.90 -19.46
N GLU A 196 24.11 -26.66 -18.37
CA GLU A 196 24.85 -27.89 -18.04
C GLU A 196 24.55 -29.01 -19.04
N ASP A 197 23.27 -29.21 -19.39
CA ASP A 197 22.86 -30.23 -20.38
C ASP A 197 23.43 -29.91 -21.77
N GLU A 198 23.44 -28.64 -22.21
CA GLU A 198 24.00 -28.21 -23.47
C GLU A 198 25.52 -28.36 -23.52
N GLN A 199 26.21 -28.15 -22.40
CA GLN A 199 27.65 -28.38 -22.27
C GLN A 199 27.99 -29.88 -22.30
N GLU A 200 27.22 -30.75 -21.63
CA GLU A 200 27.41 -32.18 -21.63
C GLU A 200 27.16 -32.77 -23.04
N GLU A 201 26.13 -32.29 -23.76
CA GLU A 201 25.85 -32.69 -25.13
C GLU A 201 26.96 -32.26 -26.11
N LEU A 202 27.53 -31.07 -25.92
CA LEU A 202 28.68 -30.58 -26.67
C LEU A 202 29.95 -31.40 -26.38
N GLU A 203 30.21 -31.74 -25.13
CA GLU A 203 31.39 -32.52 -24.72
C GLU A 203 31.34 -33.96 -25.25
N VAL A 204 30.13 -34.53 -25.37
CA VAL A 204 29.91 -35.85 -25.99
C VAL A 204 30.03 -35.78 -27.53
N ALA A 205 29.56 -34.70 -28.15
CA ALA A 205 29.57 -34.54 -29.60
C ALA A 205 30.96 -34.22 -30.20
N ILE A 206 31.83 -33.56 -29.44
CA ILE A 206 33.20 -33.17 -29.89
C ILE A 206 34.05 -34.40 -30.26
N PRO A 207 34.13 -35.47 -29.45
CA PRO A 207 34.89 -36.67 -29.81
C PRO A 207 34.37 -37.37 -31.09
N GLU A 208 33.01 -37.49 -31.21
CA GLU A 208 32.40 -38.11 -32.40
C GLU A 208 32.65 -37.30 -33.67
N ALA A 209 32.59 -35.97 -33.58
CA ALA A 209 32.90 -35.10 -34.71
C ALA A 209 34.40 -35.17 -35.09
N HIS A 210 35.30 -35.28 -34.08
CA HIS A 210 36.73 -35.40 -34.29
C HIS A 210 37.08 -36.70 -35.05
N ASP A 211 36.51 -37.81 -34.64
CA ASP A 211 36.67 -39.11 -35.31
C ASP A 211 36.09 -39.12 -36.73
N ALA A 212 34.91 -38.47 -36.92
CA ALA A 212 34.24 -38.40 -38.19
C ALA A 212 34.99 -37.55 -39.25
N PHE A 213 35.69 -36.51 -38.84
CA PHE A 213 36.41 -35.58 -39.72
C PHE A 213 37.90 -35.80 -39.81
N GLY A 214 38.50 -36.75 -39.07
CA GLY A 214 39.93 -37.10 -39.12
C GLY A 214 40.88 -35.95 -38.81
N LEU A 215 40.58 -35.12 -37.80
CA LEU A 215 41.29 -33.90 -37.45
C LEU A 215 42.42 -34.14 -36.44
N ASP A 216 42.95 -35.34 -36.32
CA ASP A 216 44.02 -35.76 -35.36
C ASP A 216 45.29 -34.91 -35.39
N HIS A 217 45.52 -34.15 -36.49
CA HIS A 217 46.70 -33.34 -36.68
C HIS A 217 46.58 -31.89 -36.15
N LEU A 218 45.43 -31.51 -35.59
CA LEU A 218 45.18 -30.15 -35.13
C LEU A 218 45.28 -29.96 -33.59
N LEU A 219 45.46 -31.03 -32.83
CA LEU A 219 45.63 -30.92 -31.38
C LEU A 219 47.09 -30.54 -31.04
N PRO A 220 47.35 -29.55 -30.21
CA PRO A 220 48.67 -29.30 -29.66
C PRO A 220 49.10 -30.47 -28.77
N GLU A 221 50.32 -31.00 -28.96
CA GLU A 221 50.89 -32.03 -28.09
C GLU A 221 50.87 -31.58 -26.62
N PRO A 222 50.46 -32.45 -25.66
CA PRO A 222 50.49 -32.15 -24.27
C PRO A 222 51.91 -31.91 -23.81
N ALA A 223 52.21 -30.76 -23.20
CA ALA A 223 53.48 -30.37 -22.65
C ALA A 223 53.77 -31.08 -21.34
#